data_d494f175bdbeae2fac383e9c6d175057
#
_entry.id   d494f175bdbeae2fac383e9c6d175057
#
_cell.length_a   1.000
_cell.length_b   1.000
_cell.length_c   1.000
_cell.angle_alpha   90.00
_cell.angle_beta   90.00
_cell.angle_gamma   90.00
#
_symmetry.space_group_name_H-M   'P 1'
#
loop_
_entity.id
_entity.type
_entity.pdbx_description
1 polymer ?
#
loop_
_entity_poly.entity_id
_entity_poly.type
_entity_poly.pdbx_seq_one_letter_code
_entity_poly.pdbx_strand_id
1 'polypeptide(L)' 'MDGLQRVSFRFGGDLEVRYLPQVPEAGDLVSHDTELWVVAFVSADTVGVTVICELRRGDGHHLQHVA' A
#
# COMPACT_ATOMS: atom_id res chain seq x y z
N MET A 1 -14.58 9.48 16.28
CA MET A 1 -14.19 9.66 15.98
C MET A 1 -13.73 9.77 14.96
N ASP A 2 -13.61 10.03 14.59
CA ASP A 2 -13.24 10.42 13.59
C ASP A 2 -11.98 10.39 13.38
N GLY A 3 -11.29 10.42 12.74
CA GLY A 3 -9.94 10.30 12.50
C GLY A 3 -9.57 9.21 11.53
N LEU A 4 -10.48 8.38 11.15
CA LEU A 4 -10.17 7.33 10.18
C LEU A 4 -10.67 7.72 8.81
N GLN A 5 -9.86 7.43 7.81
CA GLN A 5 -10.21 7.67 6.41
C GLN A 5 -10.37 6.36 5.70
N ARG A 6 -11.30 6.33 4.77
CA ARG A 6 -11.50 5.16 3.95
C ARG A 6 -10.51 5.21 2.79
N VAL A 7 -9.69 4.21 2.70
CA VAL A 7 -8.63 4.14 1.69
C VAL A 7 -8.78 2.85 0.91
N SER A 8 -8.80 2.95 -0.41
CA SER A 8 -8.86 1.78 -1.27
C SER A 8 -7.45 1.41 -1.69
N PHE A 9 -7.10 0.15 -1.49
CA PHE A 9 -5.79 -0.36 -1.87
C PHE A 9 -5.93 -1.29 -3.05
N ARG A 10 -5.05 -1.14 -4.01
CA ARG A 10 -4.99 -2.07 -5.14
C ARG A 10 -3.69 -2.84 -5.05
N PHE A 11 -3.81 -4.15 -4.87
CA PHE A 11 -2.67 -5.04 -4.77
C PHE A 11 -2.72 -5.94 -6.00
N GLY A 12 -2.12 -5.46 -7.09
CA GLY A 12 -2.23 -6.19 -8.33
C GLY A 12 -3.69 -6.26 -8.77
N GLY A 13 -4.23 -7.45 -8.83
CA GLY A 13 -5.62 -7.62 -9.22
C GLY A 13 -6.61 -7.54 -8.06
N ASP A 14 -6.12 -7.45 -6.83
CA ASP A 14 -6.99 -7.43 -5.66
C ASP A 14 -7.30 -6.02 -5.22
N LEU A 15 -8.48 -5.83 -4.69
CA LEU A 15 -8.91 -4.54 -4.16
C LEU A 15 -9.32 -4.74 -2.72
N GLU A 16 -8.82 -3.89 -1.84
CA GLU A 16 -9.13 -3.99 -0.42
C GLU A 16 -9.35 -2.60 0.14
N VAL A 17 -10.36 -2.43 0.99
CA VAL A 17 -10.64 -1.16 1.63
C VAL A 17 -10.21 -1.26 3.07
N ARG A 18 -9.48 -0.24 3.54
CA ARG A 18 -9.08 -0.15 4.94
C ARG A 18 -9.43 1.24 5.46
N TYR A 19 -9.65 1.32 6.75
CA TYR A 19 -9.90 2.60 7.42
C TYR A 19 -8.68 2.93 8.26
N LEU A 20 -8.00 4.01 7.89
CA LEU A 20 -6.71 4.34 8.46
C LEU A 20 -6.69 5.77 8.98
N PRO A 21 -5.89 6.03 10.03
CA PRO A 21 -5.76 7.41 10.53
C PRO A 21 -5.00 8.30 9.57
N GLN A 22 -4.14 7.71 8.74
CA GLN A 22 -3.36 8.46 7.76
C GLN A 22 -3.28 7.70 6.47
N VAL A 23 -3.23 8.44 5.37
CA VAL A 23 -3.06 7.84 4.06
C VAL A 23 -1.59 7.50 3.88
N PRO A 24 -1.27 6.27 3.43
CA PRO A 24 0.12 5.93 3.17
C PRO A 24 0.71 6.79 2.06
N GLU A 25 2.03 6.84 2.04
CA GLU A 25 2.77 7.60 1.03
C GLU A 25 3.54 6.65 0.14
N ALA A 26 3.90 7.15 -1.04
CA ALA A 26 4.71 6.36 -1.96
C ALA A 26 5.99 5.91 -1.25
N GLY A 27 6.32 4.66 -1.40
CA GLY A 27 7.48 4.07 -0.75
C GLY A 27 7.16 3.35 0.54
N ASP A 28 5.99 3.56 1.12
CA ASP A 28 5.60 2.86 2.34
C ASP A 28 5.39 1.38 2.05
N LEU A 29 5.57 0.57 3.08
CA LEU A 29 5.37 -0.87 2.96
C LEU A 29 4.03 -1.24 3.57
N VAL A 30 3.33 -2.14 2.92
CA VAL A 30 2.00 -2.58 3.34
C VAL A 30 1.96 -4.09 3.25
N SER A 31 1.44 -4.73 4.31
CA SER A 31 1.23 -6.17 4.30
C SER A 31 -0.12 -6.50 3.69
N HIS A 32 -0.15 -7.48 2.83
CA HIS A 32 -1.39 -7.97 2.27
C HIS A 32 -1.22 -9.43 1.89
N ASP A 33 -2.10 -10.28 2.42
CA ASP A 33 -2.11 -11.70 2.06
C ASP A 33 -0.75 -12.34 2.28
N THR A 34 -0.16 -12.08 3.42
CA THR A 34 1.14 -12.59 3.86
C THR A 34 2.31 -12.15 3.02
N GLU A 35 2.10 -11.21 2.14
CA GLU A 35 3.17 -10.67 1.31
C GLU A 35 3.37 -9.21 1.61
N LEU A 36 4.55 -8.72 1.26
CA LEU A 36 4.90 -7.33 1.50
C LEU A 36 4.80 -6.58 0.19
N TRP A 37 4.08 -5.47 0.23
CA TRP A 37 3.85 -4.64 -0.95
C TRP A 37 4.41 -3.26 -0.69
N VAL A 38 4.75 -2.55 -1.75
CA VAL A 38 5.24 -1.19 -1.62
C VAL A 38 4.25 -0.27 -2.34
N VAL A 39 3.97 0.86 -1.73
CA VAL A 39 3.08 1.85 -2.32
C VAL A 39 3.78 2.51 -3.49
N ALA A 40 3.23 2.36 -4.68
CA ALA A 40 3.80 2.95 -5.88
C ALA A 40 3.35 4.40 -6.03
N PHE A 41 2.07 4.67 -5.85
CA PHE A 41 1.60 6.04 -5.80
C PHE A 41 0.20 6.09 -5.20
N VAL A 42 -0.20 7.29 -4.85
CA VAL A 42 -1.47 7.55 -4.21
C VAL A 42 -2.25 8.52 -5.08
N SER A 43 -3.52 8.21 -5.31
CA SER A 43 -4.40 9.05 -6.10
C SER A 43 -5.57 9.47 -5.21
N ALA A 44 -5.94 10.72 -5.27
CA ALA A 44 -7.07 11.22 -4.51
C ALA A 44 -7.96 12.05 -5.42
N ASP A 45 -9.25 11.81 -5.33
CA ASP A 45 -10.21 12.58 -6.12
C ASP A 45 -11.48 12.73 -5.30
N THR A 46 -12.57 13.15 -5.94
CA THR A 46 -13.81 13.40 -5.23
C THR A 46 -14.44 12.12 -4.73
N VAL A 47 -14.07 10.98 -5.28
CA VAL A 47 -14.60 9.70 -4.83
C VAL A 47 -13.89 9.21 -3.59
N GLY A 48 -12.61 9.49 -3.49
CA GLY A 48 -11.82 9.04 -2.34
C GLY A 48 -10.36 8.87 -2.68
N VAL A 49 -9.68 8.12 -1.85
CA VAL A 49 -8.25 7.90 -1.96
C VAL A 49 -8.01 6.46 -2.41
N THR A 50 -7.16 6.30 -3.40
CA THR A 50 -6.75 4.99 -3.89
C THR A 50 -5.24 4.88 -3.80
N VAL A 51 -4.76 3.80 -3.21
CA VAL A 51 -3.34 3.54 -3.05
C VAL A 51 -2.98 2.37 -3.95
N ILE A 52 -2.09 2.60 -4.90
CA ILE A 52 -1.66 1.58 -5.85
C ILE A 52 -0.38 0.96 -5.32
N CYS A 53 -0.39 -0.34 -5.12
CA CYS A 53 0.74 -1.05 -4.55
C CYS A 53 1.32 -2.04 -5.54
N GLU A 54 2.62 -2.24 -5.44
CA GLU A 54 3.33 -3.23 -6.22
C GLU A 54 3.93 -4.25 -5.28
N LEU A 55 3.94 -5.50 -5.70
CA LEU A 55 4.51 -6.54 -4.89
C LEU A 55 6.00 -6.30 -4.73
N ARG A 56 6.48 -6.31 -3.52
CA ARG A 56 7.89 -6.17 -3.28
C ARG A 56 8.56 -7.52 -3.51
N ARG A 57 9.42 -7.60 -4.57
CA ARG A 57 10.07 -8.79 -4.87
C ARG A 57 11.29 -8.83 -4.16
N GLY A 58 11.45 -9.45 -3.49
CA GLY A 58 12.62 -9.45 -2.84
C GLY A 58 13.71 -9.84 -3.53
N ASP A 59 14.10 -10.03 -3.85
CA ASP A 59 15.00 -10.25 -4.38
C ASP A 59 15.94 -10.24 -3.85
N GLY A 60 15.86 -10.42 -3.51
CA GLY A 60 16.32 -10.33 -2.94
C GLY A 60 17.25 -10.33 -2.56
N HIS A 61 17.47 -10.77 -3.01
CA HIS A 61 18.37 -10.78 -2.79
C HIS A 61 19.09 -9.88 -2.50
N HIS A 62 18.95 -9.41 -2.69
CA HIS A 62 19.46 -8.52 -2.41
C HIS A 62 19.47 -8.03 -1.36
N LEU A 63 19.01 -8.24 -1.00
CA LEU A 63 18.98 -7.75 -0.13
C LEU A 63 19.59 -7.97 0.81
N GLN A 64 19.75 -8.57 0.65
CA GLN A 64 20.18 -8.77 1.37
C GLN A 64 21.01 -8.31 1.85
N HIS A 65 21.14 -7.97 1.44
CA HIS A 65 21.75 -7.37 1.68
C HIS A 65 21.78 -6.70 2.45
N VAL A 66 21.33 -6.70 2.57
CA VAL A 66 21.26 -6.11 3.13
C VAL A 66 21.70 -5.95 3.77
N ALA A 67 21.74 -5.96 3.74
CA ALA A 67 21.93 -5.89 4.11
C ALA A 67 22.09 -5.67 4.36
#